data_6141ff32826c6bea5ce9cabf23e3cbb1
#
_entry.id   6141ff32826c6bea5ce9cabf23e3cbb1
#
_cell.length_a   1.000
_cell.length_b   1.000
_cell.length_c   1.000
_cell.angle_alpha   90.00
_cell.angle_beta   90.00
_cell.angle_gamma   90.00
#
_symmetry.space_group_name_H-M   'P 1'
#
loop_
_entity.id
_entity.type
_entity.pdbx_description
1 polymer ?
#
loop_
_entity_poly.entity_id
_entity_poly.type
_entity_poly.pdbx_seq_one_letter_code
_entity_poly.pdbx_strand_id
1 'polypeptide(L)'
;EEWEKDHTTFIKRLPTIIRDSWKIVSGVLVYILIGIGIGAFMHGFVPEGFFEQYMSKDNWYAVPLSVILAVPMYANAAGIVPVIEVFVAKGIPMGTAIAFMMAVVGLSLPEATLLKKVMTWKLIGIFFGTVAFFIILSGYLFNYIL
;
A
#
# COMPACT_ATOMS: atom_id res chain seq x y z
N GLU A 1 4.56 -29.30 18.50
CA GLU A 1 4.64 -30.79 18.50
C GLU A 1 3.30 -31.50 18.24
N GLU A 2 2.15 -30.84 18.37
CA GLU A 2 0.83 -31.46 18.09
C GLU A 2 0.46 -31.53 16.61
N TRP A 3 1.01 -30.69 15.79
CA TRP A 3 0.73 -30.70 14.35
C TRP A 3 1.50 -31.74 13.55
N GLU A 4 2.52 -32.33 14.15
CA GLU A 4 3.35 -33.37 13.50
C GLU A 4 2.70 -34.76 13.49
N LYS A 5 1.64 -34.97 14.28
CA LYS A 5 0.95 -36.28 14.42
C LYS A 5 -0.31 -36.43 13.56
N ASP A 6 -0.69 -35.42 12.82
CA ASP A 6 -1.91 -35.45 12.04
C ASP A 6 -1.65 -35.97 10.63
N HIS A 7 -1.62 -37.31 10.49
CA HIS A 7 -1.52 -38.03 9.22
C HIS A 7 -2.80 -37.94 8.37
N THR A 8 -3.55 -36.83 8.46
CA THR A 8 -4.70 -36.65 7.59
C THR A 8 -4.23 -36.46 6.15
N THR A 9 -4.76 -37.30 5.26
CA THR A 9 -4.48 -37.26 3.84
C THR A 9 -4.71 -35.84 3.30
N PHE A 10 -3.82 -35.35 2.45
CA PHE A 10 -3.90 -34.02 1.79
C PHE A 10 -5.29 -33.71 1.26
N ILE A 11 -5.98 -34.71 0.70
CA ILE A 11 -7.36 -34.60 0.19
C ILE A 11 -8.35 -34.21 1.27
N LYS A 12 -8.21 -34.68 2.52
CA LYS A 12 -9.09 -34.33 3.65
C LYS A 12 -8.85 -32.90 4.18
N ARG A 13 -7.64 -32.36 3.97
CA ARG A 13 -7.29 -30.97 4.36
C ARG A 13 -7.66 -29.95 3.29
N LEU A 14 -7.83 -30.38 2.05
CA LEU A 14 -8.11 -29.50 0.92
C LEU A 14 -9.32 -28.57 1.15
N PRO A 15 -10.48 -29.01 1.65
CA PRO A 15 -11.61 -28.13 1.92
C PRO A 15 -11.30 -27.05 2.96
N THR A 16 -10.53 -27.39 3.99
CA THR A 16 -10.11 -26.44 5.04
C THR A 16 -9.13 -25.41 4.47
N ILE A 17 -8.16 -25.86 3.69
CA ILE A 17 -7.19 -24.99 3.02
C ILE A 17 -7.90 -24.00 2.09
N ILE A 18 -8.82 -24.48 1.26
CA ILE A 18 -9.59 -23.62 0.35
C ILE A 18 -10.42 -22.61 1.13
N ARG A 19 -11.08 -23.03 2.20
CA ARG A 19 -11.89 -22.14 3.04
C ARG A 19 -11.07 -21.07 3.73
N ASP A 20 -9.92 -21.43 4.27
CA ASP A 20 -9.05 -20.49 4.97
C ASP A 20 -8.37 -19.52 3.99
N SER A 21 -7.95 -20.03 2.82
CA SER A 21 -7.45 -19.19 1.72
C SER A 21 -8.52 -18.20 1.24
N TRP A 22 -9.76 -18.65 1.09
CA TRP A 22 -10.87 -17.78 0.69
C TRP A 22 -11.17 -16.70 1.72
N LYS A 23 -11.10 -17.01 3.02
CA LYS A 23 -11.25 -15.99 4.08
C LYS A 23 -10.17 -14.91 3.98
N ILE A 24 -8.92 -15.29 3.73
CA ILE A 24 -7.83 -14.34 3.58
C ILE A 24 -8.05 -13.48 2.32
N VAL A 25 -8.34 -14.11 1.18
CA VAL A 25 -8.59 -13.41 -0.08
C VAL A 25 -9.76 -12.45 0.03
N SER A 26 -10.90 -12.89 0.56
CA SER A 26 -12.08 -12.04 0.72
C SER A 26 -11.84 -10.88 1.68
N GLY A 27 -10.99 -11.06 2.69
CA GLY A 27 -10.63 -10.01 3.64
C GLY A 27 -9.84 -8.86 3.01
N VAL A 28 -9.05 -9.13 1.99
CA VAL A 28 -8.26 -8.10 1.29
C VAL A 28 -8.85 -7.67 -0.05
N LEU A 29 -9.77 -8.47 -0.61
CA LEU A 29 -10.37 -8.22 -1.94
C LEU A 29 -11.04 -6.85 -2.04
N VAL A 30 -11.77 -6.44 -1.01
CA VAL A 30 -12.46 -5.14 -0.97
C VAL A 30 -11.45 -3.99 -1.08
N TYR A 31 -10.33 -4.08 -0.38
CA TYR A 31 -9.27 -3.05 -0.42
C TYR A 31 -8.57 -3.01 -1.78
N ILE A 32 -8.37 -4.18 -2.40
CA ILE A 32 -7.83 -4.28 -3.76
C ILE A 32 -8.78 -3.62 -4.76
N LEU A 33 -10.08 -3.90 -4.67
CA LEU A 33 -11.09 -3.30 -5.55
C LEU A 33 -11.17 -1.78 -5.37
N ILE A 34 -11.10 -1.29 -4.14
CA ILE A 34 -11.04 0.16 -3.86
C ILE A 34 -9.79 0.76 -4.49
N GLY A 35 -8.61 0.14 -4.32
CA GLY A 35 -7.35 0.60 -4.91
C GLY A 35 -7.42 0.66 -6.44
N ILE A 36 -7.92 -0.40 -7.08
CA ILE A 36 -8.12 -0.43 -8.53
C ILE A 36 -9.13 0.66 -8.97
N GLY A 37 -10.22 0.82 -8.23
CA GLY A 37 -11.23 1.84 -8.50
C GLY A 37 -10.67 3.26 -8.45
N ILE A 38 -9.86 3.56 -7.43
CA ILE A 38 -9.17 4.85 -7.30
C ILE A 38 -8.19 5.06 -8.47
N GLY A 39 -7.39 4.04 -8.80
CA GLY A 39 -6.45 4.10 -9.91
C GLY A 39 -7.16 4.34 -11.26
N ALA A 40 -8.25 3.63 -11.52
CA ALA A 40 -9.05 3.79 -12.73
C ALA A 40 -9.71 5.18 -12.80
N PHE A 41 -10.25 5.66 -11.67
CA PHE A 41 -10.80 7.01 -11.59
C PHE A 41 -9.75 8.07 -11.89
N MET A 42 -8.58 7.97 -11.28
CA MET A 42 -7.48 8.90 -11.51
C MET A 42 -7.01 8.88 -12.98
N HIS A 43 -6.94 7.70 -13.57
CA HIS A 43 -6.54 7.57 -14.96
C HIS A 43 -7.54 8.23 -15.93
N GLY A 44 -8.84 8.09 -15.67
CA GLY A 44 -9.90 8.57 -16.55
C GLY A 44 -10.31 10.03 -16.33
N PHE A 45 -10.26 10.53 -15.12
CA PHE A 45 -10.85 11.82 -14.74
C PHE A 45 -9.84 12.89 -14.32
N VAL A 46 -8.62 12.52 -13.96
CA VAL A 46 -7.60 13.51 -13.57
C VAL A 46 -6.86 14.03 -14.79
N PRO A 47 -6.94 15.34 -15.09
CA PRO A 47 -6.23 15.93 -16.24
C PRO A 47 -4.71 15.76 -16.12
N GLU A 48 -4.05 15.70 -17.27
CA GLU A 48 -2.60 15.78 -17.31
C GLU A 48 -2.14 17.15 -16.77
N GLY A 49 -1.10 17.13 -15.95
CA GLY A 49 -0.61 18.34 -15.29
C GLY A 49 -1.31 18.73 -13.99
N PHE A 50 -2.43 18.06 -13.59
CA PHE A 50 -3.08 18.32 -12.30
C PHE A 50 -2.11 18.10 -11.13
N PHE A 51 -1.41 16.98 -11.13
CA PHE A 51 -0.42 16.68 -10.10
C PHE A 51 0.82 17.56 -10.16
N GLU A 52 1.19 18.02 -11.36
CA GLU A 52 2.28 18.97 -11.53
C GLU A 52 1.99 20.28 -10.81
N GLN A 53 0.74 20.74 -10.83
CA GLN A 53 0.30 21.95 -10.15
C GLN A 53 0.27 21.79 -8.61
N TYR A 54 -0.21 20.65 -8.10
CA TYR A 54 -0.44 20.43 -6.67
C TYR A 54 0.65 19.60 -5.98
N MET A 55 1.36 18.78 -6.71
CA MET A 55 2.39 17.86 -6.19
C MET A 55 3.77 18.10 -6.83
N SER A 56 4.07 19.33 -7.25
CA SER A 56 5.40 19.68 -7.76
C SER A 56 6.47 19.57 -6.67
N LYS A 57 7.74 19.53 -7.07
CA LYS A 57 8.87 19.50 -6.13
C LYS A 57 8.88 20.68 -5.16
N ASP A 58 8.30 21.79 -5.55
CA ASP A 58 8.23 23.01 -4.73
C ASP A 58 7.17 22.94 -3.63
N ASN A 59 6.25 21.99 -3.72
CA ASN A 59 5.21 21.80 -2.71
C ASN A 59 5.70 20.89 -1.60
N TRP A 60 6.01 21.48 -0.45
CA TRP A 60 6.51 20.74 0.72
C TRP A 60 5.53 19.68 1.25
N TYR A 61 4.22 19.85 1.01
CA TYR A 61 3.19 18.90 1.46
C TYR A 61 2.95 17.72 0.49
N ALA A 62 3.57 17.71 -0.69
CA ALA A 62 3.33 16.68 -1.71
C ALA A 62 3.69 15.27 -1.22
N VAL A 63 4.85 15.11 -0.59
CA VAL A 63 5.30 13.82 -0.05
C VAL A 63 4.43 13.35 1.11
N PRO A 64 4.17 14.13 2.18
CA PRO A 64 3.25 13.74 3.24
C PRO A 64 1.85 13.41 2.74
N LEU A 65 1.31 14.18 1.80
CA LEU A 65 -0.01 13.96 1.22
C LEU A 65 -0.08 12.62 0.48
N SER A 66 0.94 12.29 -0.30
CA SER A 66 1.02 11.01 -1.02
C SER A 66 1.03 9.82 -0.06
N VAL A 67 1.74 9.92 1.05
CA VAL A 67 1.77 8.89 2.10
C VAL A 67 0.39 8.71 2.75
N ILE A 68 -0.30 9.80 3.06
CA ILE A 68 -1.66 9.75 3.64
C ILE A 68 -2.64 9.09 2.66
N LEU A 69 -2.58 9.44 1.38
CA LEU A 69 -3.45 8.87 0.34
C LEU A 69 -3.18 7.38 0.09
N ALA A 70 -1.97 6.93 0.38
CA ALA A 70 -1.59 5.52 0.23
C ALA A 70 -2.19 4.61 1.32
N VAL A 71 -2.47 5.14 2.52
CA VAL A 71 -2.92 4.33 3.68
C VAL A 71 -4.16 3.48 3.40
N PRO A 72 -5.24 3.98 2.76
CA PRO A 72 -6.42 3.16 2.46
C PRO A 72 -6.20 2.16 1.33
N MET A 73 -5.12 2.28 0.58
CA MET A 73 -4.83 1.42 -0.56
C MET A 73 -4.04 0.18 -0.13
N TYR A 74 -4.21 -0.89 -0.88
CA TYR A 74 -3.42 -2.11 -0.70
C TYR A 74 -2.95 -2.62 -2.06
N ALA A 75 -1.65 -2.76 -2.21
CA ALA A 75 -1.04 -3.42 -3.36
C ALA A 75 0.31 -4.03 -2.96
N ASN A 76 0.70 -5.09 -3.67
CA ASN A 76 2.08 -5.54 -3.60
C ASN A 76 2.99 -4.64 -4.47
N ALA A 77 4.30 -4.75 -4.26
CA ALA A 77 5.26 -3.92 -4.99
C ALA A 77 5.13 -4.06 -6.52
N ALA A 78 4.88 -5.26 -7.02
CA ALA A 78 4.71 -5.49 -8.47
C ALA A 78 3.40 -4.89 -9.01
N GLY A 79 2.32 -4.97 -8.23
CA GLY A 79 1.01 -4.45 -8.63
C GLY A 79 0.91 -2.92 -8.64
N ILE A 80 1.75 -2.22 -7.87
CA ILE A 80 1.72 -0.76 -7.80
C ILE A 80 2.56 -0.09 -8.91
N VAL A 81 3.50 -0.81 -9.52
CA VAL A 81 4.39 -0.23 -10.56
C VAL A 81 3.62 0.47 -11.69
N PRO A 82 2.57 -0.13 -12.30
CA PRO A 82 1.81 0.55 -13.34
C PRO A 82 1.13 1.86 -12.87
N VAL A 83 0.73 1.91 -11.61
CA VAL A 83 0.15 3.14 -11.01
C VAL A 83 1.21 4.22 -10.87
N ILE A 84 2.42 3.84 -10.47
CA ILE A 84 3.56 4.76 -10.35
C ILE A 84 3.94 5.32 -11.73
N GLU A 85 3.95 4.49 -12.77
CA GLU A 85 4.20 4.95 -14.14
C GLU A 85 3.21 6.03 -14.57
N VAL A 86 1.92 5.83 -14.29
CA VAL A 86 0.87 6.83 -14.59
C VAL A 86 1.08 8.09 -13.76
N PHE A 87 1.45 7.98 -12.50
CA PHE A 87 1.70 9.13 -11.62
C PHE A 87 2.85 10.00 -12.13
N VAL A 88 3.95 9.36 -12.49
CA VAL A 88 5.12 10.07 -13.04
C VAL A 88 4.79 10.69 -14.40
N ALA A 89 4.06 9.98 -15.26
CA ALA A 89 3.59 10.51 -16.55
C ALA A 89 2.66 11.73 -16.38
N LYS A 90 1.92 11.80 -15.26
CA LYS A 90 1.04 12.92 -14.89
C LYS A 90 1.75 14.07 -14.15
N GLY A 91 3.09 14.03 -14.06
CA GLY A 91 3.89 15.09 -13.48
C GLY A 91 4.19 14.99 -11.97
N ILE A 92 3.87 13.86 -11.32
CA ILE A 92 4.27 13.66 -9.94
C ILE A 92 5.79 13.45 -9.87
N PRO A 93 6.52 14.16 -8.99
CA PRO A 93 7.94 13.95 -8.80
C PRO A 93 8.28 12.52 -8.42
N MET A 94 9.38 11.99 -8.93
CA MET A 94 9.79 10.60 -8.73
C MET A 94 9.91 10.22 -7.25
N GLY A 95 10.47 11.09 -6.41
CA GLY A 95 10.60 10.84 -4.97
C GLY A 95 9.24 10.76 -4.27
N THR A 96 8.27 11.57 -4.69
CA THR A 96 6.88 11.52 -4.20
C THR A 96 6.20 10.21 -4.63
N ALA A 97 6.39 9.79 -5.86
CA ALA A 97 5.86 8.54 -6.39
C ALA A 97 6.46 7.31 -5.66
N ILE A 98 7.76 7.32 -5.39
CA ILE A 98 8.44 6.28 -4.62
C ILE A 98 7.92 6.25 -3.16
N ALA A 99 7.75 7.41 -2.53
CA ALA A 99 7.18 7.48 -1.18
C ALA A 99 5.75 6.91 -1.14
N PHE A 100 4.93 7.24 -2.13
CA PHE A 100 3.59 6.65 -2.27
C PHE A 100 3.64 5.13 -2.41
N MET A 101 4.52 4.60 -3.26
CA MET A 101 4.71 3.15 -3.44
C MET A 101 5.10 2.46 -2.13
N MET A 102 6.08 3.01 -1.41
CA MET A 102 6.51 2.46 -0.13
C MET A 102 5.38 2.49 0.91
N ALA A 103 4.59 3.55 0.94
CA ALA A 103 3.49 3.69 1.87
C ALA A 103 2.33 2.73 1.56
N VAL A 104 1.97 2.52 0.30
CA VAL A 104 0.95 1.54 -0.11
C VAL A 104 1.33 0.14 0.32
N VAL A 105 2.61 -0.23 0.19
CA VAL A 105 3.10 -1.57 0.56
C VAL A 105 3.23 -1.73 2.06
N GLY A 106 3.73 -0.72 2.77
CA GLY A 106 4.14 -0.83 4.18
C GLY A 106 3.19 -0.23 5.21
N LEU A 107 2.27 0.66 4.81
CA LEU A 107 1.39 1.40 5.73
C LEU A 107 -0.10 1.22 5.43
N SER A 108 -0.47 0.18 4.70
CA SER A 108 -1.86 -0.03 4.32
C SER A 108 -2.75 -0.43 5.51
N LEU A 109 -4.05 -0.09 5.44
CA LEU A 109 -5.02 -0.54 6.44
C LEU A 109 -5.11 -2.06 6.58
N PRO A 110 -5.08 -2.85 5.50
CA PRO A 110 -5.01 -4.30 5.62
C PRO A 110 -3.79 -4.80 6.40
N GLU A 111 -2.63 -4.17 6.23
CA GLU A 111 -1.42 -4.47 6.99
C GLU A 111 -1.64 -4.21 8.49
N ALA A 112 -2.24 -3.07 8.84
CA ALA A 112 -2.59 -2.75 10.23
C ALA A 112 -3.52 -3.78 10.86
N THR A 113 -4.51 -4.29 10.11
CA THR A 113 -5.45 -5.31 10.61
C THR A 113 -4.77 -6.66 10.83
N LEU A 114 -3.80 -7.01 10.00
CA LEU A 114 -2.98 -8.22 10.19
C LEU A 114 -2.09 -8.10 11.42
N LEU A 115 -1.42 -6.96 11.58
CA LEU A 115 -0.55 -6.69 12.72
C LEU A 115 -1.32 -6.62 14.04
N LYS A 116 -2.61 -6.25 14.02
CA LYS A 116 -3.46 -6.22 15.20
C LYS A 116 -3.59 -7.59 15.89
N LYS A 117 -3.38 -8.66 15.18
CA LYS A 117 -3.42 -10.02 15.75
C LYS A 117 -2.24 -10.30 16.68
N VAL A 118 -1.12 -9.61 16.52
CA VAL A 118 0.12 -9.83 17.27
C VAL A 118 0.61 -8.58 18.01
N MET A 119 0.05 -7.42 17.72
CA MET A 119 0.45 -6.13 18.28
C MET A 119 -0.75 -5.34 18.81
N THR A 120 -0.51 -4.50 19.82
CA THR A 120 -1.52 -3.55 20.32
C THR A 120 -1.67 -2.37 19.37
N TRP A 121 -2.82 -1.70 19.39
CA TRP A 121 -3.04 -0.48 18.57
C TRP A 121 -2.02 0.61 18.82
N LYS A 122 -1.57 0.77 20.06
CA LYS A 122 -0.53 1.74 20.42
C LYS A 122 0.80 1.41 19.75
N LEU A 123 1.18 0.14 19.73
CA LEU A 123 2.42 -0.31 19.11
C LEU A 123 2.35 -0.21 17.58
N ILE A 124 1.21 -0.52 16.98
CA ILE A 124 0.95 -0.32 15.54
C ILE A 124 1.07 1.16 15.18
N GLY A 125 0.51 2.06 15.99
CA GLY A 125 0.61 3.51 15.77
C GLY A 125 2.05 4.01 15.81
N ILE A 126 2.86 3.54 16.75
CA ILE A 126 4.28 3.87 16.84
C ILE A 126 5.04 3.32 15.63
N PHE A 127 4.78 2.08 15.25
CA PHE A 127 5.40 1.44 14.08
C PHE A 127 5.07 2.20 12.79
N PHE A 128 3.79 2.47 12.54
CA PHE A 128 3.34 3.20 11.35
C PHE A 128 3.88 4.63 11.33
N GLY A 129 3.89 5.30 12.47
CA GLY A 129 4.45 6.66 12.59
C GLY A 129 5.94 6.70 12.27
N THR A 130 6.72 5.75 12.77
CA THR A 130 8.15 5.63 12.51
C THR A 130 8.41 5.33 11.03
N VAL A 131 7.71 4.35 10.46
CA VAL A 131 7.87 4.00 9.04
C VAL A 131 7.44 5.15 8.14
N ALA A 132 6.32 5.81 8.43
CA ALA A 132 5.87 6.98 7.68
C ALA A 132 6.89 8.13 7.72
N PHE A 133 7.50 8.40 8.86
CA PHE A 133 8.55 9.40 9.00
C PHE A 133 9.73 9.11 8.06
N PHE A 134 10.24 7.88 8.06
CA PHE A 134 11.35 7.51 7.19
C PHE A 134 10.97 7.47 5.71
N ILE A 135 9.75 7.10 5.37
CA ILE A 135 9.23 7.15 3.99
C ILE A 135 9.18 8.60 3.50
N ILE A 136 8.65 9.52 4.31
CA ILE A 136 8.58 10.95 3.98
C ILE A 136 9.98 11.53 3.80
N LEU A 137 10.89 11.21 4.71
CA LEU A 137 12.29 11.62 4.63
C LEU A 137 12.95 11.12 3.34
N SER A 138 12.75 9.86 2.99
CA SER A 138 13.24 9.25 1.76
C SER A 138 12.64 9.91 0.52
N GLY A 139 11.35 10.23 0.53
CA GLY A 139 10.68 10.93 -0.56
C GLY A 139 11.29 12.31 -0.84
N TYR A 140 11.55 13.08 0.19
CA TYR A 140 12.25 14.37 0.06
C TYR A 140 13.69 14.19 -0.43
N LEU A 141 14.40 13.22 0.08
CA LEU A 141 15.77 12.93 -0.34
C LEU A 141 15.81 12.58 -1.83
N PHE A 142 14.93 11.70 -2.31
CA PHE A 142 14.86 11.33 -3.73
C PHE A 142 14.42 12.50 -4.61
N ASN A 143 13.50 13.34 -4.17
CA ASN A 143 13.14 14.57 -4.89
C ASN A 143 14.31 15.56 -4.99
N TYR A 144 15.21 15.57 -4.02
CA TYR A 144 16.40 16.41 -4.05
C TYR A 144 17.48 15.86 -4.99
N ILE A 145 17.68 14.54 -5.00
CA ILE A 145 18.72 13.89 -5.81
C ILE A 145 18.28 13.73 -7.28
N LEU A 146 17.02 13.40 -7.52
CA LEU A 146 16.44 13.16 -8.83
C LEU A 146 15.75 14.43 -9.35
#